data_2b72b4620ba069facd295f8e153e77fd
#
_entry.id   2b72b4620ba069facd295f8e153e77fd
#
_cell.length_a   1.000
_cell.length_b   1.000
_cell.length_c   1.000
_cell.angle_alpha   90.00
_cell.angle_beta   90.00
_cell.angle_gamma   90.00
#
_symmetry.space_group_name_H-M   'P 1'
#
loop_
_entity.id
_entity.type
_entity.pdbx_description
1 polymer ?
#
loop_
_entity_poly.entity_id
_entity_poly.type
_entity_poly.pdbx_seq_one_letter_code
_entity_poly.pdbx_strand_id
1 'polypeptide(L)'
;MKRLTLLFGALLAAALCTLPTADAAAQPKPTKYNLCRKHPADGPYIVYDAEKGAYAATADKRGRVRVMPYGGGPVEVRSSRGAYLFSVTPHAVERGPRELPQAPKLFVTSDLHGDFRSFATLLQAHGVIDGDCRWSYGNNQLAVIGDIFDRGYDVLPLLWLMYKLEQEAADAGGAAVLLLGNHEGMVLAGDVRYTRGKYLETARQLGMENYRQLFSPDTELGRWLATRNTMLRIGRNLFVHAGLSARLLERDLEMDTLNARMSEGLYRTSKERREDPTLEFLYRSAGPVWYRGMVCTDEKYDPLTPEQTDALLRRYDADRLLVGHTIFPDISTFHDGRVIAVNVQNELNRRKNRGRAVLIEGSRISVVGNRGVKRVLAVSYTHLRAHETRRHL
;
A
#
# COMPACT_ATOMS: atom_id res chain seq x y z
N MET A 1 74.53 44.19 38.81
CA MET A 1 74.36 43.85 37.43
C MET A 1 73.23 42.76 37.35
N LYS A 2 71.98 43.16 37.12
CA LYS A 2 70.83 42.25 37.05
C LYS A 2 70.36 42.20 35.61
N ARG A 3 70.35 41.02 35.04
CA ARG A 3 69.82 40.79 33.70
C ARG A 3 68.25 40.60 33.76
N LEU A 4 67.57 41.41 33.00
CA LEU A 4 66.12 41.39 32.85
C LEU A 4 65.82 40.52 31.65
N THR A 5 65.09 39.42 31.89
CA THR A 5 64.58 38.51 30.79
C THR A 5 63.13 38.85 30.54
N LEU A 6 62.82 39.34 29.35
CA LEU A 6 61.48 39.59 28.89
C LEU A 6 60.88 38.28 28.34
N LEU A 7 59.78 37.81 28.94
CA LEU A 7 58.93 36.78 28.39
C LEU A 7 57.83 37.44 27.52
N PHE A 8 57.84 37.12 26.22
CA PHE A 8 56.73 37.41 25.35
C PHE A 8 55.71 36.24 25.46
N GLY A 9 54.58 36.49 26.10
CA GLY A 9 53.41 35.58 26.08
C GLY A 9 52.52 35.84 24.86
N ALA A 10 52.50 34.93 23.92
CA ALA A 10 51.52 34.95 22.82
C ALA A 10 50.20 34.42 23.32
N LEU A 11 49.20 35.29 23.44
CA LEU A 11 47.78 34.87 23.59
C LEU A 11 47.27 34.35 22.25
N LEU A 12 47.05 33.03 22.14
CA LEU A 12 46.29 32.41 21.06
C LEU A 12 44.80 32.47 21.45
N ALA A 13 44.05 33.41 20.90
CA ALA A 13 42.60 33.45 21.01
C ALA A 13 42.03 32.38 20.09
N ALA A 14 41.63 31.23 20.66
CA ALA A 14 40.82 30.21 19.95
C ALA A 14 39.41 30.75 19.78
N ALA A 15 39.09 31.21 18.57
CA ALA A 15 37.70 31.47 18.18
C ALA A 15 36.99 30.13 18.03
N LEU A 16 36.21 29.71 19.02
CA LEU A 16 35.20 28.65 18.87
C LEU A 16 34.12 29.16 17.91
N CYS A 17 34.21 28.75 16.65
CA CYS A 17 33.05 28.78 15.75
C CYS A 17 32.04 27.79 16.27
N THR A 18 31.06 28.25 17.02
CA THR A 18 29.83 27.48 17.28
C THR A 18 29.07 27.37 15.95
N LEU A 19 29.18 26.22 15.29
CA LEU A 19 28.29 25.87 14.22
C LEU A 19 26.85 25.88 14.78
N PRO A 20 25.87 26.51 14.08
CA PRO A 20 24.50 26.42 14.53
C PRO A 20 24.09 24.96 14.54
N THR A 21 23.72 24.44 15.71
CA THR A 21 23.07 23.16 15.86
C THR A 21 21.81 23.20 14.99
N ALA A 22 21.76 22.32 13.98
CA ALA A 22 20.56 22.15 13.18
C ALA A 22 19.39 21.99 14.15
N ASP A 23 18.38 22.85 14.01
CA ASP A 23 17.12 22.75 14.73
C ASP A 23 16.61 21.32 14.58
N ALA A 24 16.71 20.54 15.64
CA ALA A 24 16.10 19.23 15.73
C ALA A 24 14.59 19.48 15.63
N ALA A 25 14.04 19.29 14.44
CA ALA A 25 12.60 19.40 14.22
C ALA A 25 11.91 18.56 15.28
N ALA A 26 11.12 19.22 16.15
CA ALA A 26 10.47 18.58 17.29
C ALA A 26 9.71 17.33 16.79
N GLN A 27 10.10 16.16 17.29
CA GLN A 27 9.46 14.92 16.92
C GLN A 27 7.96 15.03 17.21
N PRO A 28 7.08 14.62 16.26
CA PRO A 28 5.65 14.72 16.46
C PRO A 28 5.24 13.92 17.70
N LYS A 29 4.31 14.47 18.49
CA LYS A 29 3.81 13.81 19.71
C LYS A 29 3.27 12.41 19.37
N PRO A 30 3.61 11.38 20.19
CA PRO A 30 3.15 10.02 19.93
C PRO A 30 1.61 9.93 19.97
N THR A 31 1.04 9.23 18.99
CA THR A 31 -0.40 8.98 18.89
C THR A 31 -0.82 7.75 19.69
N LYS A 32 -2.14 7.53 19.84
CA LYS A 32 -2.68 6.30 20.46
C LYS A 32 -2.17 5.01 19.79
N TYR A 33 -1.84 5.04 18.51
CA TYR A 33 -1.29 3.89 17.78
C TYR A 33 0.15 3.63 18.20
N ASN A 34 0.99 4.66 18.25
CA ASN A 34 2.40 4.54 18.61
C ASN A 34 2.59 4.04 20.06
N LEU A 35 1.69 4.40 20.97
CA LEU A 35 1.71 3.96 22.36
C LEU A 35 1.26 2.51 22.55
N CYS A 36 0.54 1.94 21.60
CA CYS A 36 0.01 0.58 21.71
C CYS A 36 1.01 -0.47 21.24
N ARG A 37 1.59 -1.22 22.19
CA ARG A 37 2.56 -2.31 21.96
C ARG A 37 1.98 -3.71 22.17
N LYS A 38 0.67 -3.90 22.04
CA LYS A 38 0.03 -5.21 22.13
C LYS A 38 0.48 -6.11 20.98
N HIS A 39 0.49 -7.42 21.22
CA HIS A 39 0.83 -8.44 20.22
C HIS A 39 2.20 -8.19 19.57
N PRO A 40 3.29 -8.26 20.32
CA PRO A 40 4.60 -7.75 19.91
C PRO A 40 5.36 -8.64 18.93
N ALA A 41 4.94 -9.89 18.66
CA ALA A 41 5.61 -10.71 17.65
C ALA A 41 5.55 -10.03 16.28
N ASP A 42 6.67 -10.07 15.52
CA ASP A 42 6.83 -9.34 14.27
C ASP A 42 7.90 -9.96 13.36
N GLY A 43 7.89 -9.62 12.08
CA GLY A 43 8.81 -10.16 11.09
C GLY A 43 8.26 -11.38 10.34
N PRO A 44 9.08 -12.06 9.52
CA PRO A 44 10.50 -11.76 9.32
C PRO A 44 10.74 -10.50 8.47
N TYR A 45 11.80 -9.76 8.78
CA TYR A 45 12.36 -8.73 7.91
C TYR A 45 13.66 -9.29 7.30
N ILE A 46 13.73 -9.40 5.99
CA ILE A 46 14.95 -9.83 5.29
C ILE A 46 15.65 -8.55 4.81
N VAL A 47 16.87 -8.38 5.28
CA VAL A 47 17.71 -7.21 5.00
C VAL A 47 18.99 -7.68 4.30
N TYR A 48 19.37 -6.96 3.26
CA TYR A 48 20.59 -7.19 2.47
C TYR A 48 21.59 -6.07 2.79
N ASP A 49 22.36 -6.26 3.86
CA ASP A 49 23.35 -5.30 4.32
C ASP A 49 24.69 -5.53 3.58
N ALA A 50 25.24 -4.46 3.01
CA ALA A 50 26.47 -4.56 2.21
C ALA A 50 27.69 -4.96 3.05
N GLU A 51 27.72 -4.64 4.36
CA GLU A 51 28.84 -4.93 5.26
C GLU A 51 28.64 -6.25 6.03
N LYS A 52 27.40 -6.48 6.52
CA LYS A 52 27.06 -7.60 7.40
C LYS A 52 26.53 -8.82 6.64
N GLY A 53 26.29 -8.69 5.33
CA GLY A 53 25.60 -9.72 4.54
C GLY A 53 24.10 -9.75 4.80
N ALA A 54 23.40 -10.70 4.15
CA ALA A 54 21.97 -10.84 4.32
C ALA A 54 21.60 -11.45 5.67
N TYR A 55 20.55 -10.90 6.30
CA TYR A 55 20.03 -11.42 7.55
C TYR A 55 18.51 -11.34 7.62
N ALA A 56 17.91 -12.20 8.46
CA ALA A 56 16.50 -12.18 8.80
C ALA A 56 16.32 -11.73 10.26
N ALA A 57 15.44 -10.75 10.48
CA ALA A 57 15.13 -10.24 11.81
C ALA A 57 13.68 -10.55 12.19
N THR A 58 13.45 -11.06 13.40
CA THR A 58 12.12 -11.39 13.94
C THR A 58 12.00 -10.92 15.39
N ALA A 59 10.81 -10.49 15.81
CA ALA A 59 10.48 -10.25 17.20
C ALA A 59 9.60 -11.39 17.75
N ASP A 60 9.96 -11.93 18.92
CA ASP A 60 9.22 -13.00 19.59
C ASP A 60 7.92 -12.49 20.28
N LYS A 61 7.17 -13.41 20.93
CA LYS A 61 5.94 -13.09 21.69
C LYS A 61 6.14 -12.09 22.85
N ARG A 62 7.39 -11.82 23.23
CA ARG A 62 7.78 -10.83 24.26
C ARG A 62 8.32 -9.54 23.62
N GLY A 63 8.35 -9.46 22.30
CA GLY A 63 8.89 -8.32 21.56
C GLY A 63 10.43 -8.25 21.54
N ARG A 64 11.11 -9.36 21.83
CA ARG A 64 12.59 -9.41 21.78
C ARG A 64 13.01 -9.74 20.35
N VAL A 65 13.81 -8.85 19.77
CA VAL A 65 14.31 -9.02 18.40
C VAL A 65 15.47 -10.02 18.39
N ARG A 66 15.45 -10.89 17.40
CA ARG A 66 16.54 -11.81 17.03
C ARG A 66 16.92 -11.57 15.59
N VAL A 67 18.20 -11.60 15.33
CA VAL A 67 18.81 -11.49 14.02
C VAL A 67 19.56 -12.76 13.72
N MET A 68 19.35 -13.34 12.55
CA MET A 68 20.02 -14.56 12.08
C MET A 68 20.54 -14.33 10.67
N PRO A 69 21.73 -14.86 10.33
CA PRO A 69 22.20 -14.84 8.94
C PRO A 69 21.12 -15.46 8.02
N TYR A 70 20.93 -14.86 6.85
CA TYR A 70 20.00 -15.36 5.85
C TYR A 70 20.78 -15.85 4.62
N GLY A 71 20.79 -17.15 4.41
CA GLY A 71 21.48 -17.80 3.29
C GLY A 71 20.57 -18.16 2.10
N GLY A 72 19.37 -17.59 2.05
CA GLY A 72 18.33 -17.97 1.08
C GLY A 72 17.37 -19.04 1.64
N GLY A 73 16.36 -19.38 0.85
CA GLY A 73 15.36 -20.38 1.21
C GLY A 73 14.12 -19.80 1.93
N PRO A 74 13.20 -20.68 2.36
CA PRO A 74 11.92 -20.27 2.90
C PRO A 74 12.06 -19.64 4.29
N VAL A 75 11.25 -18.64 4.56
CA VAL A 75 11.09 -18.03 5.89
C VAL A 75 9.68 -18.28 6.42
N GLU A 76 9.57 -18.49 7.73
CA GLU A 76 8.28 -18.66 8.40
C GLU A 76 7.64 -17.31 8.70
N VAL A 77 6.39 -17.14 8.28
CA VAL A 77 5.57 -15.99 8.61
C VAL A 77 4.65 -16.33 9.77
N ARG A 78 4.68 -15.48 10.80
CA ARG A 78 3.90 -15.68 12.04
C ARG A 78 3.00 -14.47 12.29
N SER A 79 1.83 -14.73 12.90
CA SER A 79 0.96 -13.64 13.36
C SER A 79 1.62 -12.82 14.46
N SER A 80 1.10 -11.62 14.71
CA SER A 80 1.50 -10.77 15.84
C SER A 80 1.35 -11.42 17.21
N ARG A 81 0.64 -12.55 17.31
CA ARG A 81 0.54 -13.40 18.49
C ARG A 81 1.54 -14.55 18.48
N GLY A 82 2.36 -14.67 17.44
CA GLY A 82 3.41 -15.66 17.26
C GLY A 82 2.91 -17.04 16.79
N ALA A 83 1.66 -17.16 16.34
CA ALA A 83 1.20 -18.39 15.68
C ALA A 83 1.79 -18.47 14.27
N TYR A 84 2.23 -19.66 13.86
CA TYR A 84 2.61 -19.92 12.47
C TYR A 84 1.41 -19.70 11.54
N LEU A 85 1.63 -19.10 10.38
CA LEU A 85 0.62 -18.88 9.36
C LEU A 85 0.98 -19.63 8.07
N PHE A 86 2.16 -19.38 7.53
CA PHE A 86 2.66 -19.99 6.30
C PHE A 86 4.17 -19.77 6.17
N SER A 87 4.78 -20.42 5.19
CA SER A 87 6.15 -20.13 4.75
C SER A 87 6.15 -19.48 3.38
N VAL A 88 7.15 -18.66 3.11
CA VAL A 88 7.37 -17.99 1.83
C VAL A 88 8.85 -18.04 1.46
N THR A 89 9.13 -18.29 0.19
CA THR A 89 10.49 -18.22 -0.36
C THR A 89 10.65 -16.91 -1.11
N PRO A 90 11.61 -16.07 -0.76
CA PRO A 90 11.97 -14.90 -1.56
C PRO A 90 12.31 -15.26 -2.99
N HIS A 91 11.86 -14.45 -3.92
CA HIS A 91 12.06 -14.64 -5.36
C HIS A 91 12.41 -13.30 -6.05
N ALA A 92 12.85 -13.35 -7.29
CA ALA A 92 13.06 -12.14 -8.08
C ALA A 92 11.75 -11.35 -8.19
N VAL A 93 11.83 -10.03 -8.01
CA VAL A 93 10.67 -9.14 -8.08
C VAL A 93 10.83 -8.16 -9.24
N GLU A 94 9.78 -8.04 -10.03
CA GLU A 94 9.70 -7.11 -11.15
C GLU A 94 8.41 -6.30 -11.07
N ARG A 95 8.39 -5.19 -11.79
CA ARG A 95 7.14 -4.43 -11.93
C ARG A 95 6.19 -5.22 -12.84
N GLY A 96 5.04 -5.54 -12.30
CA GLY A 96 3.97 -6.13 -13.10
C GLY A 96 3.44 -5.15 -14.16
N PRO A 97 2.76 -5.65 -15.20
CA PRO A 97 2.17 -4.82 -16.24
C PRO A 97 1.12 -3.86 -15.65
N ARG A 98 0.94 -2.72 -16.30
CA ARG A 98 -0.13 -1.77 -15.98
C ARG A 98 -1.52 -2.24 -16.44
N GLU A 99 -1.54 -3.22 -17.31
CA GLU A 99 -2.77 -3.76 -17.92
C GLU A 99 -2.74 -5.27 -17.93
N LEU A 100 -3.87 -5.89 -17.59
CA LEU A 100 -4.06 -7.34 -17.63
C LEU A 100 -5.37 -7.65 -18.38
N PRO A 101 -5.44 -8.74 -19.14
CA PRO A 101 -6.71 -9.27 -19.60
C PRO A 101 -7.53 -9.70 -18.37
N GLN A 102 -8.84 -9.54 -18.44
CA GLN A 102 -9.71 -10.00 -17.35
C GLN A 102 -9.85 -11.52 -17.40
N ALA A 103 -9.52 -12.18 -16.31
CA ALA A 103 -9.78 -13.60 -16.11
C ALA A 103 -11.28 -13.89 -15.88
N PRO A 104 -11.73 -15.16 -15.93
CA PRO A 104 -13.13 -15.51 -15.65
C PRO A 104 -13.65 -14.96 -14.33
N LYS A 105 -12.82 -14.93 -13.29
CA LYS A 105 -13.14 -14.35 -11.98
C LYS A 105 -12.05 -13.38 -11.53
N LEU A 106 -12.50 -12.21 -11.05
CA LEU A 106 -11.64 -11.21 -10.45
C LEU A 106 -12.20 -10.86 -9.07
N PHE A 107 -11.43 -11.19 -8.02
CA PHE A 107 -11.78 -10.88 -6.63
C PHE A 107 -11.10 -9.58 -6.21
N VAL A 108 -11.86 -8.63 -5.67
CA VAL A 108 -11.36 -7.28 -5.35
C VAL A 108 -11.64 -6.90 -3.91
N THR A 109 -10.62 -6.44 -3.20
CA THR A 109 -10.72 -5.87 -1.85
C THR A 109 -9.75 -4.71 -1.65
N SER A 110 -9.84 -4.01 -0.51
CA SER A 110 -9.04 -2.82 -0.22
C SER A 110 -8.86 -2.61 1.29
N ASP A 111 -7.89 -1.75 1.66
CA ASP A 111 -7.73 -1.19 3.01
C ASP A 111 -7.66 -2.25 4.12
N LEU A 112 -6.70 -3.15 4.02
CA LEU A 112 -6.55 -4.30 4.94
C LEU A 112 -6.00 -3.89 6.30
N HIS A 113 -5.17 -2.84 6.37
CA HIS A 113 -4.66 -2.22 7.60
C HIS A 113 -4.23 -3.22 8.68
N GLY A 114 -3.39 -4.18 8.33
CA GLY A 114 -2.86 -5.15 9.28
C GLY A 114 -3.93 -6.08 9.88
N ASP A 115 -5.08 -6.29 9.23
CA ASP A 115 -6.09 -7.29 9.63
C ASP A 115 -6.00 -8.56 8.78
N PHE A 116 -4.94 -9.32 8.98
CA PHE A 116 -4.69 -10.60 8.29
C PHE A 116 -5.88 -11.56 8.41
N ARG A 117 -6.46 -11.65 9.61
CA ARG A 117 -7.54 -12.62 9.87
C ARG A 117 -8.78 -12.35 9.02
N SER A 118 -9.20 -11.08 8.90
CA SER A 118 -10.35 -10.73 8.08
C SER A 118 -10.09 -11.04 6.61
N PHE A 119 -8.91 -10.69 6.11
CA PHE A 119 -8.52 -10.94 4.74
C PHE A 119 -8.45 -12.43 4.43
N ALA A 120 -7.68 -13.22 5.18
CA ALA A 120 -7.56 -14.66 4.98
C ALA A 120 -8.93 -15.38 5.04
N THR A 121 -9.78 -15.04 6.03
CA THR A 121 -11.12 -15.62 6.13
C THR A 121 -11.98 -15.32 4.88
N LEU A 122 -11.86 -14.10 4.34
CA LEU A 122 -12.61 -13.71 3.15
C LEU A 122 -12.11 -14.45 1.91
N LEU A 123 -10.79 -14.55 1.71
CA LEU A 123 -10.19 -15.28 0.60
C LEU A 123 -10.51 -16.78 0.65
N GLN A 124 -10.41 -17.41 1.82
CA GLN A 124 -10.75 -18.81 2.03
C GLN A 124 -12.23 -19.11 1.73
N ALA A 125 -13.13 -18.21 2.15
CA ALA A 125 -14.57 -18.36 1.91
C ALA A 125 -14.94 -18.38 0.42
N HIS A 126 -14.07 -17.88 -0.45
CA HIS A 126 -14.25 -17.82 -1.91
C HIS A 126 -13.27 -18.68 -2.70
N GLY A 127 -12.49 -19.52 -2.02
CA GLY A 127 -11.54 -20.42 -2.67
C GLY A 127 -10.39 -19.70 -3.38
N VAL A 128 -10.08 -18.46 -2.96
CA VAL A 128 -8.92 -17.72 -3.48
C VAL A 128 -7.62 -18.30 -2.90
N ILE A 129 -7.66 -18.65 -1.62
CA ILE A 129 -6.59 -19.40 -0.94
C ILE A 129 -7.19 -20.60 -0.20
N ASP A 130 -6.35 -21.61 0.02
CA ASP A 130 -6.67 -22.77 0.86
C ASP A 130 -6.44 -22.51 2.37
N GLY A 131 -6.58 -23.56 3.19
CA GLY A 131 -6.37 -23.51 4.64
C GLY A 131 -4.93 -23.19 5.04
N ASP A 132 -3.96 -23.45 4.18
CA ASP A 132 -2.53 -23.21 4.38
C ASP A 132 -2.05 -21.90 3.73
N CYS A 133 -2.98 -21.02 3.36
CA CYS A 133 -2.71 -19.76 2.69
C CYS A 133 -1.98 -19.94 1.33
N ARG A 134 -2.24 -21.02 0.60
CA ARG A 134 -1.73 -21.23 -0.76
C ARG A 134 -2.78 -20.78 -1.76
N TRP A 135 -2.33 -20.32 -2.92
CA TRP A 135 -3.21 -19.98 -4.03
C TRP A 135 -4.02 -21.20 -4.47
N SER A 136 -5.32 -21.07 -4.52
CA SER A 136 -6.27 -22.11 -4.95
C SER A 136 -7.29 -21.61 -5.98
N TYR A 137 -7.04 -20.44 -6.56
CA TYR A 137 -7.98 -19.77 -7.47
C TYR A 137 -7.71 -20.08 -8.94
N GLY A 138 -6.74 -20.95 -9.25
CA GLY A 138 -6.37 -21.32 -10.63
C GLY A 138 -5.93 -20.10 -11.44
N ASN A 139 -6.42 -19.98 -12.66
CA ASN A 139 -6.10 -18.87 -13.57
C ASN A 139 -6.93 -17.59 -13.33
N ASN A 140 -7.60 -17.48 -12.18
CA ASN A 140 -8.37 -16.28 -11.83
C ASN A 140 -7.50 -15.19 -11.22
N GLN A 141 -8.11 -14.08 -10.79
CA GLN A 141 -7.38 -12.89 -10.37
C GLN A 141 -7.84 -12.39 -9.00
N LEU A 142 -6.86 -11.85 -8.24
CA LEU A 142 -7.05 -11.11 -7.01
C LEU A 142 -6.46 -9.70 -7.17
N ALA A 143 -7.23 -8.67 -6.82
CA ALA A 143 -6.75 -7.29 -6.73
C ALA A 143 -6.97 -6.72 -5.32
N VAL A 144 -5.89 -6.23 -4.70
CA VAL A 144 -5.91 -5.49 -3.44
C VAL A 144 -5.57 -4.03 -3.73
N ILE A 145 -6.52 -3.13 -3.46
CA ILE A 145 -6.41 -1.71 -3.83
C ILE A 145 -5.76 -0.89 -2.70
N GLY A 146 -4.55 -1.28 -2.26
CA GLY A 146 -3.73 -0.54 -1.30
C GLY A 146 -4.14 -0.64 0.16
N ASP A 147 -3.39 0.09 0.99
CA ASP A 147 -3.55 0.25 2.42
C ASP A 147 -3.44 -1.06 3.21
N ILE A 148 -2.30 -1.74 3.09
CA ILE A 148 -1.91 -2.84 3.98
C ILE A 148 -1.32 -2.30 5.29
N PHE A 149 -0.55 -1.21 5.22
CA PHE A 149 0.12 -0.61 6.38
C PHE A 149 -0.84 -0.03 7.39
N ASP A 150 -0.30 0.18 8.61
CA ASP A 150 -0.91 0.91 9.72
C ASP A 150 -2.10 0.22 10.41
N ARG A 151 -2.53 0.83 11.51
CA ARG A 151 -3.71 0.54 12.35
C ARG A 151 -3.75 -0.85 12.98
N GLY A 152 -3.44 -1.92 12.23
CA GLY A 152 -3.47 -3.31 12.69
C GLY A 152 -2.16 -3.82 13.25
N TYR A 153 -2.12 -5.12 13.53
CA TYR A 153 -0.96 -5.77 14.15
C TYR A 153 -0.28 -6.78 13.23
N ASP A 154 -0.92 -7.15 12.11
CA ASP A 154 -0.44 -8.19 11.20
C ASP A 154 -0.11 -7.61 9.80
N VAL A 155 0.59 -6.43 9.76
CA VAL A 155 1.04 -5.80 8.51
C VAL A 155 2.00 -6.72 7.76
N LEU A 156 3.04 -7.23 8.44
CA LEU A 156 4.03 -8.12 7.83
C LEU A 156 3.40 -9.40 7.26
N PRO A 157 2.53 -10.12 7.99
CA PRO A 157 1.82 -11.27 7.45
C PRO A 157 1.02 -10.96 6.17
N LEU A 158 0.40 -9.79 6.08
CA LEU A 158 -0.33 -9.38 4.88
C LEU A 158 0.59 -9.08 3.70
N LEU A 159 1.70 -8.35 3.94
CA LEU A 159 2.69 -8.06 2.89
C LEU A 159 3.29 -9.37 2.36
N TRP A 160 3.72 -10.27 3.24
CA TRP A 160 4.26 -11.57 2.84
C TRP A 160 3.22 -12.47 2.17
N LEU A 161 1.96 -12.40 2.57
CA LEU A 161 0.90 -13.15 1.88
C LEU A 161 0.73 -12.63 0.44
N MET A 162 0.64 -11.32 0.24
CA MET A 162 0.52 -10.78 -1.12
C MET A 162 1.75 -11.06 -1.97
N TYR A 163 2.96 -10.94 -1.40
CA TYR A 163 4.22 -11.31 -2.05
C TYR A 163 4.20 -12.77 -2.53
N LYS A 164 3.79 -13.70 -1.67
CA LYS A 164 3.67 -15.13 -1.96
C LYS A 164 2.62 -15.42 -3.03
N LEU A 165 1.42 -14.83 -2.87
CA LEU A 165 0.30 -15.08 -3.78
C LEU A 165 0.56 -14.52 -5.18
N GLU A 166 1.35 -13.47 -5.33
CA GLU A 166 1.75 -12.93 -6.64
C GLU A 166 2.48 -14.00 -7.47
N GLN A 167 3.47 -14.68 -6.88
CA GLN A 167 4.20 -15.76 -7.55
C GLN A 167 3.31 -16.98 -7.79
N GLU A 168 2.62 -17.46 -6.77
CA GLU A 168 1.77 -18.65 -6.87
C GLU A 168 0.61 -18.49 -7.86
N ALA A 169 0.05 -17.29 -7.97
CA ALA A 169 -0.97 -16.99 -8.96
C ALA A 169 -0.39 -17.01 -10.37
N ALA A 170 0.78 -16.42 -10.58
CA ALA A 170 1.48 -16.44 -11.87
C ALA A 170 1.80 -17.87 -12.30
N ASP A 171 2.31 -18.71 -11.41
CA ASP A 171 2.59 -20.14 -11.66
C ASP A 171 1.34 -20.93 -12.06
N ALA A 172 0.17 -20.51 -11.56
CA ALA A 172 -1.13 -21.09 -11.89
C ALA A 172 -1.79 -20.46 -13.13
N GLY A 173 -1.13 -19.52 -13.82
CA GLY A 173 -1.67 -18.79 -14.97
C GLY A 173 -2.71 -17.73 -14.61
N GLY A 174 -2.80 -17.35 -13.33
CA GLY A 174 -3.63 -16.27 -12.81
C GLY A 174 -2.83 -15.00 -12.47
N ALA A 175 -3.38 -14.15 -11.62
CA ALA A 175 -2.66 -13.00 -11.09
C ALA A 175 -3.17 -12.58 -9.71
N ALA A 176 -2.25 -12.25 -8.81
CA ALA A 176 -2.55 -11.53 -7.59
C ALA A 176 -1.80 -10.20 -7.62
N VAL A 177 -2.51 -9.07 -7.44
CA VAL A 177 -1.91 -7.75 -7.54
C VAL A 177 -2.19 -6.93 -6.29
N LEU A 178 -1.18 -6.17 -5.85
CA LEU A 178 -1.28 -5.13 -4.83
C LEU A 178 -1.00 -3.79 -5.47
N LEU A 179 -1.91 -2.83 -5.28
CA LEU A 179 -1.67 -1.43 -5.57
C LEU A 179 -1.16 -0.68 -4.35
N LEU A 180 -0.45 0.42 -4.58
CA LEU A 180 -0.03 1.30 -3.50
C LEU A 180 -1.18 2.20 -3.06
N GLY A 181 -1.42 2.28 -1.75
CA GLY A 181 -2.32 3.22 -1.12
C GLY A 181 -1.58 4.40 -0.49
N ASN A 182 -2.33 5.28 0.17
CA ASN A 182 -1.72 6.42 0.85
C ASN A 182 -0.95 6.00 2.11
N HIS A 183 -1.33 4.92 2.79
CA HIS A 183 -0.62 4.44 3.96
C HIS A 183 0.74 3.82 3.62
N GLU A 184 0.90 3.18 2.46
CA GLU A 184 2.21 2.81 1.93
C GLU A 184 3.06 4.08 1.73
N GLY A 185 2.51 5.07 1.04
CA GLY A 185 3.18 6.35 0.79
C GLY A 185 3.52 7.14 2.05
N MET A 186 2.70 7.04 3.12
CA MET A 186 2.95 7.68 4.42
C MET A 186 4.11 7.02 5.15
N VAL A 187 4.03 5.71 5.38
CA VAL A 187 5.03 4.96 6.16
C VAL A 187 6.40 5.03 5.50
N LEU A 188 6.46 4.85 4.18
CA LEU A 188 7.73 4.87 3.45
C LEU A 188 8.33 6.27 3.31
N ALA A 189 7.53 7.34 3.49
CA ALA A 189 8.00 8.71 3.66
C ALA A 189 8.38 9.06 5.12
N GLY A 190 8.18 8.14 6.07
CA GLY A 190 8.47 8.34 7.49
C GLY A 190 7.30 8.85 8.35
N ASP A 191 6.10 8.95 7.80
CA ASP A 191 4.91 9.32 8.59
C ASP A 191 4.31 8.10 9.27
N VAL A 192 4.63 7.92 10.54
CA VAL A 192 4.26 6.76 11.35
C VAL A 192 3.09 7.02 12.31
N ARG A 193 2.29 8.09 12.08
CA ARG A 193 1.21 8.50 13.02
C ARG A 193 0.17 7.43 13.29
N TYR A 194 -0.04 6.47 12.39
CA TYR A 194 -0.99 5.36 12.54
C TYR A 194 -0.29 4.01 12.79
N THR A 195 1.02 4.00 12.83
CA THR A 195 1.85 2.79 13.01
C THR A 195 1.82 2.32 14.47
N ARG A 196 1.62 1.03 14.71
CA ARG A 196 1.62 0.46 16.06
C ARG A 196 3.01 0.51 16.67
N GLY A 197 3.06 0.80 17.98
CA GLY A 197 4.31 0.91 18.73
C GLY A 197 5.20 -0.34 18.71
N LYS A 198 4.64 -1.51 18.44
CA LYS A 198 5.45 -2.74 18.28
C LYS A 198 6.43 -2.63 17.10
N TYR A 199 6.01 -2.07 15.98
CA TYR A 199 6.84 -1.90 14.79
C TYR A 199 7.97 -0.89 15.02
N LEU A 200 7.65 0.20 15.70
CA LEU A 200 8.64 1.21 16.08
C LEU A 200 9.66 0.64 17.05
N GLU A 201 9.22 -0.23 17.97
CA GLU A 201 10.10 -0.91 18.92
C GLU A 201 11.00 -1.92 18.21
N THR A 202 10.49 -2.68 17.22
CA THR A 202 11.30 -3.59 16.41
C THR A 202 12.39 -2.84 15.68
N ALA A 203 12.07 -1.72 15.00
CA ALA A 203 13.06 -0.87 14.33
C ALA A 203 14.13 -0.36 15.30
N ARG A 204 13.72 0.15 16.48
CA ARG A 204 14.63 0.64 17.52
C ARG A 204 15.59 -0.44 18.02
N GLN A 205 15.13 -1.67 18.26
CA GLN A 205 15.98 -2.78 18.70
C GLN A 205 16.98 -3.22 17.61
N LEU A 206 16.68 -2.98 16.34
CA LEU A 206 17.59 -3.22 15.22
C LEU A 206 18.58 -2.05 14.99
N GLY A 207 18.53 -1.00 15.82
CA GLY A 207 19.38 0.17 15.68
C GLY A 207 18.99 1.10 14.52
N MET A 208 17.77 0.96 14.01
CA MET A 208 17.25 1.80 12.92
C MET A 208 16.70 3.12 13.49
N GLU A 209 16.99 4.23 12.83
CA GLU A 209 16.50 5.56 13.22
C GLU A 209 14.98 5.68 13.11
N ASN A 210 14.40 4.99 12.12
CA ASN A 210 12.95 5.03 11.87
C ASN A 210 12.43 3.73 11.25
N TYR A 211 11.12 3.52 11.38
CA TYR A 211 10.43 2.31 10.92
C TYR A 211 10.52 2.08 9.40
N ARG A 212 10.57 3.15 8.59
CA ARG A 212 10.65 3.01 7.12
C ARG A 212 11.89 2.28 6.64
N GLN A 213 12.98 2.25 7.43
CA GLN A 213 14.22 1.55 7.09
C GLN A 213 14.02 0.02 7.02
N LEU A 214 13.02 -0.53 7.71
CA LEU A 214 12.62 -1.93 7.58
C LEU A 214 12.02 -2.29 6.21
N PHE A 215 11.73 -1.28 5.40
CA PHE A 215 11.20 -1.40 4.03
C PHE A 215 12.01 -0.58 3.03
N SER A 216 13.29 -0.30 3.33
CA SER A 216 14.18 0.35 2.36
C SER A 216 14.42 -0.54 1.15
N PRO A 217 14.94 0.00 0.03
CA PRO A 217 15.34 -0.82 -1.13
C PRO A 217 16.38 -1.91 -0.82
N ASP A 218 17.02 -1.87 0.34
CA ASP A 218 17.94 -2.91 0.82
C ASP A 218 17.24 -4.04 1.57
N THR A 219 15.90 -4.07 1.57
CA THR A 219 15.11 -5.14 2.18
C THR A 219 14.27 -5.85 1.14
N GLU A 220 13.92 -7.11 1.38
CA GLU A 220 13.12 -7.90 0.42
C GLU A 220 11.76 -7.26 0.13
N LEU A 221 11.00 -6.96 1.18
CA LEU A 221 9.70 -6.33 1.00
C LEU A 221 9.79 -4.87 0.50
N GLY A 222 10.89 -4.16 0.81
CA GLY A 222 11.14 -2.84 0.26
C GLY A 222 11.36 -2.86 -1.25
N ARG A 223 12.19 -3.79 -1.75
CA ARG A 223 12.36 -4.00 -3.20
C ARG A 223 11.04 -4.31 -3.88
N TRP A 224 10.27 -5.22 -3.29
CA TRP A 224 8.96 -5.59 -3.81
C TRP A 224 7.98 -4.41 -3.84
N LEU A 225 7.86 -3.62 -2.75
CA LEU A 225 7.00 -2.45 -2.69
C LEU A 225 7.38 -1.39 -3.73
N ALA A 226 8.67 -1.20 -4.02
CA ALA A 226 9.15 -0.27 -5.03
C ALA A 226 8.67 -0.63 -6.46
N THR A 227 8.31 -1.88 -6.70
CA THR A 227 7.82 -2.34 -8.01
C THR A 227 6.29 -2.35 -8.12
N ARG A 228 5.55 -1.99 -7.06
CA ARG A 228 4.07 -1.99 -7.12
C ARG A 228 3.53 -0.80 -7.90
N ASN A 229 2.47 -1.06 -8.64
CA ASN A 229 1.77 -0.01 -9.37
C ASN A 229 0.82 0.77 -8.43
N THR A 230 0.53 2.01 -8.76
CA THR A 230 -0.51 2.84 -8.12
C THR A 230 -1.81 2.78 -8.91
N MET A 231 -1.72 2.63 -10.21
CA MET A 231 -2.86 2.51 -11.13
C MET A 231 -2.69 1.26 -12.00
N LEU A 232 -3.77 0.52 -12.20
CA LEU A 232 -3.80 -0.72 -12.98
C LEU A 232 -5.15 -0.85 -13.68
N ARG A 233 -5.17 -1.40 -14.90
CA ARG A 233 -6.39 -1.78 -15.61
C ARG A 233 -6.44 -3.31 -15.79
N ILE A 234 -7.57 -3.92 -15.43
CA ILE A 234 -7.85 -5.35 -15.70
C ILE A 234 -9.11 -5.44 -16.57
N GLY A 235 -8.94 -5.85 -17.81
CA GLY A 235 -9.99 -5.74 -18.82
C GLY A 235 -10.43 -4.29 -18.99
N ARG A 236 -11.69 -4.00 -18.72
CA ARG A 236 -12.28 -2.65 -18.75
C ARG A 236 -12.46 -2.05 -17.35
N ASN A 237 -11.88 -2.65 -16.33
CA ASN A 237 -11.93 -2.16 -14.96
C ASN A 237 -10.61 -1.47 -14.61
N LEU A 238 -10.68 -0.20 -14.26
CA LEU A 238 -9.55 0.59 -13.75
C LEU A 238 -9.51 0.51 -12.23
N PHE A 239 -8.32 0.48 -11.67
CA PHE A 239 -8.08 0.40 -10.23
C PHE A 239 -7.11 1.48 -9.79
N VAL A 240 -7.49 2.20 -8.75
CA VAL A 240 -6.63 3.17 -8.06
C VAL A 240 -7.09 3.26 -6.61
N HIS A 241 -6.15 3.57 -5.68
CA HIS A 241 -6.49 3.50 -4.26
C HIS A 241 -7.62 4.46 -3.85
N ALA A 242 -7.55 5.75 -4.20
CA ALA A 242 -8.53 6.73 -3.72
C ALA A 242 -9.45 7.28 -4.82
N GLY A 243 -8.90 7.71 -5.94
CA GLY A 243 -9.68 8.28 -7.03
C GLY A 243 -8.83 9.09 -8.01
N LEU A 244 -9.43 9.56 -9.08
CA LEU A 244 -8.81 10.37 -10.11
C LEU A 244 -9.50 11.74 -10.15
N SER A 245 -8.77 12.83 -9.94
CA SER A 245 -9.30 14.18 -9.97
C SER A 245 -9.37 14.75 -11.42
N ALA A 246 -10.21 15.75 -11.66
CA ALA A 246 -10.22 16.49 -12.93
C ALA A 246 -8.85 17.07 -13.25
N ARG A 247 -8.09 17.50 -12.24
CA ARG A 247 -6.72 18.02 -12.39
C ARG A 247 -5.73 17.00 -12.94
N LEU A 248 -6.04 15.69 -12.88
CA LEU A 248 -5.21 14.65 -13.52
C LEU A 248 -5.37 14.66 -15.04
N LEU A 249 -6.56 14.98 -15.56
CA LEU A 249 -6.77 15.17 -17.02
C LEU A 249 -5.92 16.32 -17.56
N GLU A 250 -5.85 17.43 -16.82
CA GLU A 250 -5.05 18.59 -17.21
C GLU A 250 -3.55 18.29 -17.32
N ARG A 251 -3.08 17.31 -16.56
CA ARG A 251 -1.67 16.88 -16.56
C ARG A 251 -1.35 15.85 -17.65
N ASP A 252 -2.36 15.28 -18.26
CA ASP A 252 -2.27 14.27 -19.33
C ASP A 252 -1.26 13.15 -19.09
N LEU A 253 -1.19 12.68 -17.85
CA LEU A 253 -0.26 11.62 -17.45
C LEU A 253 -0.71 10.26 -17.97
N GLU A 254 0.16 9.62 -18.74
CA GLU A 254 0.02 8.21 -19.09
C GLU A 254 0.17 7.32 -17.84
N MET A 255 -0.48 6.15 -17.83
CA MET A 255 -0.48 5.23 -16.70
C MET A 255 0.94 4.78 -16.31
N ASP A 256 1.81 4.52 -17.29
CA ASP A 256 3.22 4.17 -17.03
C ASP A 256 3.97 5.32 -16.36
N THR A 257 3.80 6.53 -16.86
CA THR A 257 4.41 7.72 -16.28
C THR A 257 3.92 7.95 -14.86
N LEU A 258 2.61 7.83 -14.61
CA LEU A 258 2.03 7.94 -13.27
C LEU A 258 2.66 6.90 -12.33
N ASN A 259 2.67 5.62 -12.71
CA ASN A 259 3.22 4.54 -11.91
C ASN A 259 4.72 4.73 -11.64
N ALA A 260 5.51 5.14 -12.64
CA ALA A 260 6.94 5.41 -12.48
C ALA A 260 7.18 6.57 -11.51
N ARG A 261 6.46 7.68 -11.66
CA ARG A 261 6.58 8.85 -10.77
C ARG A 261 6.15 8.54 -9.34
N MET A 262 5.08 7.77 -9.16
CA MET A 262 4.67 7.29 -7.83
C MET A 262 5.75 6.44 -7.17
N SER A 263 6.39 5.52 -7.90
CA SER A 263 7.49 4.72 -7.36
C SER A 263 8.73 5.55 -7.04
N GLU A 264 9.08 6.52 -7.89
CA GLU A 264 10.19 7.46 -7.63
C GLU A 264 9.98 8.26 -6.34
N GLY A 265 8.74 8.71 -6.10
CA GLY A 265 8.38 9.46 -4.91
C GLY A 265 8.19 8.59 -3.65
N LEU A 266 8.11 7.26 -3.76
CA LEU A 266 7.64 6.40 -2.69
C LEU A 266 8.46 6.51 -1.40
N TYR A 267 9.79 6.57 -1.53
CA TYR A 267 10.72 6.68 -0.39
C TYR A 267 11.15 8.11 -0.07
N ARG A 268 10.69 9.10 -0.83
CA ARG A 268 10.96 10.50 -0.55
C ARG A 268 10.10 11.01 0.59
N THR A 269 10.66 11.80 1.48
CA THR A 269 9.92 12.49 2.54
C THR A 269 8.89 13.45 1.97
N SER A 270 7.90 13.85 2.77
CA SER A 270 6.93 14.87 2.35
C SER A 270 7.57 16.20 1.97
N LYS A 271 8.75 16.52 2.53
CA LYS A 271 9.53 17.72 2.16
C LYS A 271 10.10 17.55 0.76
N GLU A 272 10.80 16.46 0.49
CA GLU A 272 11.42 16.19 -0.81
C GLU A 272 10.38 16.05 -1.95
N ARG A 273 9.20 15.47 -1.67
CA ARG A 273 8.10 15.42 -2.65
C ARG A 273 7.60 16.80 -3.05
N ARG A 274 7.64 17.82 -2.14
CA ARG A 274 7.23 19.18 -2.44
C ARG A 274 8.21 19.94 -3.34
N GLU A 275 9.44 19.48 -3.46
CA GLU A 275 10.45 20.06 -4.35
C GLU A 275 10.19 19.73 -5.83
N ASP A 276 9.32 18.75 -6.10
CA ASP A 276 8.90 18.32 -7.43
C ASP A 276 7.38 18.53 -7.59
N PRO A 277 6.93 19.43 -8.48
CA PRO A 277 5.50 19.73 -8.64
C PRO A 277 4.63 18.54 -9.05
N THR A 278 5.21 17.55 -9.75
CA THR A 278 4.50 16.32 -10.13
C THR A 278 4.34 15.41 -8.93
N LEU A 279 5.39 15.20 -8.15
CA LEU A 279 5.31 14.38 -6.94
C LEU A 279 4.44 15.03 -5.86
N GLU A 280 4.53 16.36 -5.72
CA GLU A 280 3.62 17.07 -4.82
C GLU A 280 2.16 16.82 -5.20
N PHE A 281 1.80 16.96 -6.47
CA PHE A 281 0.45 16.69 -6.95
C PHE A 281 0.03 15.23 -6.66
N LEU A 282 0.85 14.26 -7.06
CA LEU A 282 0.52 12.83 -6.98
C LEU A 282 0.34 12.34 -5.54
N TYR A 283 1.07 12.92 -4.58
CA TYR A 283 1.04 12.53 -3.17
C TYR A 283 0.17 13.43 -2.27
N ARG A 284 -0.60 14.39 -2.85
CA ARG A 284 -1.49 15.30 -2.12
C ARG A 284 -2.96 14.99 -2.41
N SER A 285 -3.86 15.81 -1.85
CA SER A 285 -5.31 15.60 -1.84
C SER A 285 -5.96 15.41 -3.21
N ALA A 286 -5.38 15.93 -4.27
CA ALA A 286 -5.87 15.73 -5.65
C ALA A 286 -5.19 14.54 -6.37
N GLY A 287 -4.23 13.88 -5.73
CA GLY A 287 -3.52 12.74 -6.30
C GLY A 287 -4.25 11.41 -6.11
N PRO A 288 -3.82 10.37 -6.84
CA PRO A 288 -4.56 9.10 -7.00
C PRO A 288 -4.73 8.29 -5.70
N VAL A 289 -3.90 8.55 -4.69
CA VAL A 289 -3.97 7.84 -3.40
C VAL A 289 -4.67 8.62 -2.28
N TRP A 290 -5.16 9.84 -2.57
CA TRP A 290 -5.83 10.70 -1.57
C TRP A 290 -7.17 11.26 -2.02
N TYR A 291 -7.40 11.41 -3.33
CA TYR A 291 -8.56 12.12 -3.86
C TYR A 291 -9.88 11.41 -3.55
N ARG A 292 -10.86 12.16 -3.02
CA ARG A 292 -12.16 11.62 -2.59
C ARG A 292 -13.35 12.11 -3.42
N GLY A 293 -13.14 13.05 -4.33
CA GLY A 293 -14.24 13.71 -5.05
C GLY A 293 -15.02 12.82 -6.02
N MET A 294 -14.57 11.56 -6.26
CA MET A 294 -15.35 10.58 -7.00
C MET A 294 -16.42 9.86 -6.13
N VAL A 295 -16.33 9.96 -4.82
CA VAL A 295 -17.21 9.22 -3.88
C VAL A 295 -17.75 10.09 -2.76
N CYS A 296 -17.30 11.34 -2.67
CA CYS A 296 -17.77 12.33 -1.69
C CYS A 296 -18.29 13.56 -2.43
N THR A 297 -19.43 14.06 -1.97
CA THR A 297 -20.12 15.23 -2.57
C THR A 297 -19.86 16.56 -1.82
N ASP A 298 -19.09 16.53 -0.73
CA ASP A 298 -18.69 17.72 0.01
C ASP A 298 -17.68 18.53 -0.85
N GLU A 299 -17.92 19.82 -1.04
CA GLU A 299 -17.13 20.73 -1.89
C GLU A 299 -15.63 20.73 -1.55
N LYS A 300 -15.27 20.52 -0.28
CA LYS A 300 -13.85 20.42 0.12
C LYS A 300 -13.07 19.30 -0.57
N TYR A 301 -13.76 18.32 -1.16
CA TYR A 301 -13.16 17.21 -1.91
C TYR A 301 -13.15 17.45 -3.41
N ASP A 302 -13.61 18.61 -3.89
CA ASP A 302 -13.68 18.94 -5.32
C ASP A 302 -14.41 17.83 -6.12
N PRO A 303 -15.73 17.64 -5.89
CA PRO A 303 -16.48 16.53 -6.48
C PRO A 303 -16.49 16.58 -7.99
N LEU A 304 -16.32 15.42 -8.65
CA LEU A 304 -16.40 15.33 -10.11
C LEU A 304 -17.84 15.43 -10.61
N THR A 305 -17.98 16.05 -11.79
CA THR A 305 -19.20 15.92 -12.58
C THR A 305 -19.25 14.56 -13.30
N PRO A 306 -20.43 14.11 -13.77
CA PRO A 306 -20.55 12.93 -14.60
C PRO A 306 -19.67 12.98 -15.87
N GLU A 307 -19.60 14.17 -16.53
CA GLU A 307 -18.83 14.38 -17.74
C GLU A 307 -17.31 14.26 -17.50
N GLN A 308 -16.82 14.78 -16.37
CA GLN A 308 -15.43 14.63 -15.95
C GLN A 308 -15.09 13.16 -15.65
N THR A 309 -16.00 12.45 -15.00
CA THR A 309 -15.85 11.01 -14.75
C THR A 309 -15.76 10.22 -16.04
N ASP A 310 -16.62 10.52 -17.02
CA ASP A 310 -16.57 9.90 -18.34
C ASP A 310 -15.28 10.24 -19.11
N ALA A 311 -14.80 11.47 -19.01
CA ALA A 311 -13.56 11.87 -19.64
C ALA A 311 -12.37 11.09 -19.05
N LEU A 312 -12.31 10.91 -17.73
CA LEU A 312 -11.28 10.12 -17.06
C LEU A 312 -11.32 8.64 -17.47
N LEU A 313 -12.52 8.03 -17.49
CA LEU A 313 -12.67 6.64 -17.90
C LEU A 313 -12.26 6.45 -19.37
N ARG A 314 -12.66 7.34 -20.27
CA ARG A 314 -12.21 7.32 -21.70
C ARG A 314 -10.70 7.48 -21.83
N ARG A 315 -10.09 8.40 -21.06
CA ARG A 315 -8.64 8.63 -21.09
C ARG A 315 -7.83 7.37 -20.82
N TYR A 316 -8.32 6.53 -19.90
CA TYR A 316 -7.65 5.28 -19.51
C TYR A 316 -8.32 4.01 -20.08
N ASP A 317 -9.13 4.14 -21.11
CA ASP A 317 -9.81 3.04 -21.81
C ASP A 317 -10.54 2.09 -20.85
N ALA A 318 -11.32 2.64 -19.92
CA ALA A 318 -12.06 1.91 -18.90
C ALA A 318 -13.57 2.18 -18.96
N ASP A 319 -14.37 1.20 -18.52
CA ASP A 319 -15.81 1.36 -18.34
C ASP A 319 -16.16 1.78 -16.91
N ARG A 320 -15.28 1.45 -15.95
CA ARG A 320 -15.48 1.75 -14.54
C ARG A 320 -14.17 1.84 -13.77
N LEU A 321 -14.25 2.50 -12.61
CA LEU A 321 -13.17 2.61 -11.65
C LEU A 321 -13.57 1.96 -10.32
N LEU A 322 -12.67 1.15 -9.76
CA LEU A 322 -12.79 0.59 -8.41
C LEU A 322 -11.81 1.31 -7.48
N VAL A 323 -12.31 1.78 -6.33
CA VAL A 323 -11.53 2.57 -5.35
C VAL A 323 -11.68 2.04 -3.94
N GLY A 324 -10.67 2.26 -3.11
CA GLY A 324 -10.64 2.03 -1.67
C GLY A 324 -10.77 3.33 -0.87
N HIS A 325 -9.83 3.55 0.08
CA HIS A 325 -9.56 4.77 0.83
C HIS A 325 -10.73 5.31 1.68
N THR A 326 -11.86 5.63 1.06
CA THR A 326 -13.04 6.16 1.76
C THR A 326 -13.90 5.03 2.29
N ILE A 327 -14.12 5.01 3.62
CA ILE A 327 -14.86 3.92 4.29
C ILE A 327 -16.35 4.14 4.14
N PHE A 328 -17.05 3.12 3.64
CA PHE A 328 -18.51 3.07 3.59
C PHE A 328 -19.07 1.92 4.45
N PRO A 329 -20.34 1.99 4.87
CA PRO A 329 -20.99 0.88 5.60
C PRO A 329 -21.08 -0.43 4.82
N ASP A 330 -21.16 -0.35 3.49
CA ASP A 330 -21.16 -1.47 2.53
C ASP A 330 -20.56 -1.00 1.19
N ILE A 331 -20.24 -1.93 0.30
CA ILE A 331 -19.82 -1.63 -1.07
C ILE A 331 -20.84 -0.70 -1.72
N SER A 332 -20.39 0.42 -2.22
CA SER A 332 -21.24 1.51 -2.71
C SER A 332 -20.86 1.87 -4.14
N THR A 333 -21.83 2.36 -4.91
CA THR A 333 -21.64 2.79 -6.30
C THR A 333 -21.97 4.28 -6.46
N PHE A 334 -21.23 4.95 -7.33
CA PHE A 334 -21.37 6.38 -7.65
C PHE A 334 -21.33 6.55 -9.15
N HIS A 335 -21.75 7.72 -9.65
CA HIS A 335 -21.73 8.08 -11.08
C HIS A 335 -22.42 6.98 -11.93
N ASP A 336 -23.65 6.63 -11.56
CA ASP A 336 -24.46 5.61 -12.25
C ASP A 336 -23.77 4.23 -12.35
N GLY A 337 -23.00 3.86 -11.30
CA GLY A 337 -22.30 2.57 -11.23
C GLY A 337 -20.92 2.56 -11.90
N ARG A 338 -20.46 3.70 -12.45
CA ARG A 338 -19.13 3.82 -13.06
C ARG A 338 -17.99 3.85 -12.02
N VAL A 339 -18.28 4.22 -10.78
CA VAL A 339 -17.33 4.17 -9.67
C VAL A 339 -17.86 3.22 -8.59
N ILE A 340 -17.03 2.28 -8.16
CA ILE A 340 -17.35 1.29 -7.11
C ILE A 340 -16.37 1.50 -5.95
N ALA A 341 -16.90 1.92 -4.80
CA ALA A 341 -16.14 2.05 -3.56
C ALA A 341 -16.12 0.71 -2.82
N VAL A 342 -14.92 0.15 -2.65
CA VAL A 342 -14.69 -1.20 -2.11
C VAL A 342 -14.33 -1.19 -0.62
N ASN A 343 -13.87 -0.03 -0.08
CA ASN A 343 -13.43 0.05 1.30
C ASN A 343 -14.59 -0.01 2.30
N VAL A 344 -14.59 -1.04 3.13
CA VAL A 344 -15.51 -1.23 4.25
C VAL A 344 -14.72 -1.62 5.50
N GLN A 345 -15.31 -1.45 6.70
CA GLN A 345 -14.67 -1.87 7.95
C GLN A 345 -14.69 -3.41 8.08
N ASN A 346 -13.76 -4.10 7.39
CA ASN A 346 -13.78 -5.55 7.28
C ASN A 346 -13.69 -6.27 8.64
N GLU A 347 -12.87 -5.82 9.60
CA GLU A 347 -12.81 -6.42 10.92
C GLU A 347 -14.16 -6.34 11.65
N LEU A 348 -14.81 -5.18 11.68
CA LEU A 348 -16.12 -5.01 12.29
C LEU A 348 -17.18 -5.84 11.56
N ASN A 349 -17.13 -5.82 10.24
CA ASN A 349 -18.08 -6.58 9.40
C ASN A 349 -17.90 -8.08 9.59
N ARG A 350 -16.65 -8.58 9.68
CA ARG A 350 -16.39 -9.98 9.97
C ARG A 350 -16.94 -10.40 11.34
N ARG A 351 -16.71 -9.61 12.39
CA ARG A 351 -17.28 -9.88 13.72
C ARG A 351 -18.81 -10.00 13.68
N LYS A 352 -19.45 -9.28 12.79
CA LYS A 352 -20.88 -9.33 12.52
C LYS A 352 -21.28 -10.30 11.39
N ASN A 353 -20.36 -11.17 10.94
CA ASN A 353 -20.53 -12.02 9.75
C ASN A 353 -20.89 -11.24 8.47
N ARG A 354 -20.32 -10.05 8.27
CA ARG A 354 -20.63 -9.15 7.16
C ARG A 354 -19.41 -8.70 6.36
N GLY A 355 -18.29 -9.44 6.40
CA GLY A 355 -17.12 -9.15 5.55
C GLY A 355 -17.53 -8.95 4.09
N ARG A 356 -16.88 -8.04 3.36
CA ARG A 356 -17.24 -7.61 2.01
C ARG A 356 -16.04 -7.56 1.09
N ALA A 357 -16.31 -7.95 -0.16
CA ALA A 357 -15.45 -7.75 -1.32
C ALA A 357 -16.32 -7.64 -2.57
N VAL A 358 -15.72 -7.31 -3.69
CA VAL A 358 -16.34 -7.35 -5.02
C VAL A 358 -15.83 -8.58 -5.76
N LEU A 359 -16.73 -9.33 -6.38
CA LEU A 359 -16.41 -10.40 -7.31
C LEU A 359 -16.95 -10.01 -8.70
N ILE A 360 -16.06 -10.01 -9.70
CA ILE A 360 -16.37 -9.73 -11.10
C ILE A 360 -16.24 -11.04 -11.88
N GLU A 361 -17.33 -11.46 -12.53
CA GLU A 361 -17.41 -12.66 -13.38
C GLU A 361 -17.94 -12.24 -14.75
N GLY A 362 -17.07 -12.06 -15.72
CA GLY A 362 -17.41 -11.45 -17.00
C GLY A 362 -17.99 -10.04 -16.81
N SER A 363 -19.25 -9.85 -17.19
CA SER A 363 -19.97 -8.59 -17.00
C SER A 363 -20.70 -8.49 -15.66
N ARG A 364 -20.83 -9.60 -14.92
CA ARG A 364 -21.54 -9.64 -13.64
C ARG A 364 -20.64 -9.14 -12.51
N ILE A 365 -21.13 -8.18 -11.76
CA ILE A 365 -20.46 -7.64 -10.57
C ILE A 365 -21.29 -7.96 -9.34
N SER A 366 -20.69 -8.62 -8.37
CA SER A 366 -21.36 -9.07 -7.15
C SER A 366 -20.66 -8.54 -5.90
N VAL A 367 -21.42 -8.12 -4.92
CA VAL A 367 -20.92 -7.96 -3.55
C VAL A 367 -20.92 -9.34 -2.90
N VAL A 368 -19.78 -9.74 -2.40
CA VAL A 368 -19.59 -11.02 -1.70
C VAL A 368 -19.17 -10.78 -0.24
N GLY A 369 -19.33 -11.79 0.57
CA GLY A 369 -18.90 -11.75 1.98
C GLY A 369 -18.53 -13.15 2.45
N ASN A 370 -18.20 -13.30 3.73
CA ASN A 370 -17.72 -14.56 4.33
C ASN A 370 -18.62 -15.78 4.10
N ARG A 371 -19.86 -15.60 3.62
CA ARG A 371 -20.85 -16.66 3.38
C ARG A 371 -21.36 -16.71 1.93
N GLY A 372 -20.59 -16.22 0.97
CA GLY A 372 -20.93 -16.21 -0.44
C GLY A 372 -21.51 -14.88 -0.95
N VAL A 373 -22.19 -14.91 -2.08
CA VAL A 373 -22.78 -13.73 -2.75
C VAL A 373 -23.84 -13.08 -1.85
N LYS A 374 -23.79 -11.76 -1.73
CA LYS A 374 -24.75 -10.95 -0.98
C LYS A 374 -25.76 -10.28 -1.90
N ARG A 375 -25.28 -9.67 -2.96
CA ARG A 375 -26.13 -9.03 -3.98
C ARG A 375 -25.35 -8.83 -5.27
N VAL A 376 -26.06 -8.72 -6.37
CA VAL A 376 -25.50 -8.27 -7.64
C VAL A 376 -25.61 -6.75 -7.69
N LEU A 377 -24.53 -6.09 -8.12
CA LEU A 377 -24.58 -4.65 -8.39
C LEU A 377 -25.22 -4.43 -9.75
N ALA A 378 -26.29 -3.63 -9.78
CA ALA A 378 -26.82 -3.13 -11.04
C ALA A 378 -25.84 -2.07 -11.57
N VAL A 379 -25.16 -2.39 -12.67
CA VAL A 379 -24.28 -1.45 -13.37
C VAL A 379 -24.96 -1.12 -14.69
N SER A 380 -25.33 0.16 -14.86
CA SER A 380 -25.97 0.61 -16.10
C SER A 380 -24.95 0.65 -17.24
N TYR A 381 -25.10 -0.19 -18.25
CA TYR A 381 -24.22 -0.24 -19.44
C TYR A 381 -24.64 0.71 -20.57
N THR A 382 -25.65 1.56 -20.36
CA THR A 382 -26.45 2.14 -21.47
C THR A 382 -25.78 3.27 -22.27
N HIS A 383 -24.63 3.81 -21.91
CA HIS A 383 -24.12 5.01 -22.58
C HIS A 383 -22.80 4.92 -23.37
N LEU A 384 -22.00 3.85 -23.22
CA LEU A 384 -20.70 3.79 -23.90
C LEU A 384 -20.72 3.13 -25.29
N ARG A 385 -21.77 2.36 -25.64
CA ARG A 385 -21.90 1.73 -26.98
C ARG A 385 -22.58 2.58 -28.05
N ALA A 386 -23.15 3.74 -27.72
CA ALA A 386 -23.91 4.55 -28.68
C ALA A 386 -23.04 5.33 -29.71
N HIS A 387 -21.73 5.34 -29.59
CA HIS A 387 -20.85 6.11 -30.47
C HIS A 387 -20.14 5.31 -31.58
N GLU A 388 -20.12 3.98 -31.52
CA GLU A 388 -19.42 3.17 -32.53
C GLU A 388 -20.26 2.85 -33.80
N THR A 389 -21.58 3.01 -33.74
CA THR A 389 -22.46 2.65 -34.88
C THR A 389 -22.72 3.77 -35.89
N ARG A 390 -22.12 4.95 -35.76
CA ARG A 390 -22.34 6.09 -36.68
C ARG A 390 -21.19 6.41 -37.65
N ARG A 391 -20.21 5.52 -37.79
CA ARG A 391 -19.09 5.74 -38.73
C ARG A 391 -19.07 4.85 -39.99
N HIS A 392 -20.11 4.05 -40.20
CA HIS A 392 -20.26 3.31 -41.47
C HIS A 392 -21.72 3.41 -41.95
N LEU A 393 -22.05 4.49 -42.59
CA LEU A 393 -23.07 4.61 -43.67
C LEU A 393 -22.65 5.80 -44.55
#